data_0e02f3dbe0a025423665c3e238e0cc30
#
_entry.id   0e02f3dbe0a025423665c3e238e0cc30
#
_cell.length_a   1.000
_cell.length_b   1.000
_cell.length_c   1.000
_cell.angle_alpha   90.00
_cell.angle_beta   90.00
_cell.angle_gamma   90.00
#
_symmetry.space_group_name_H-M   'P 1'
#
loop_
_entity.id
_entity.type
_entity.pdbx_description
1 polymer ?
#
loop_
_entity_poly.entity_id
_entity_poly.type
_entity_poly.pdbx_seq_one_letter_code
_entity_poly.pdbx_strand_id
1 'polypeptide(L)'
;MSWINFAWLTLCGVALIWSASARAIVDVHEQYFAAPESSKLSSWSFDVSGATGNDDRQAVSIETHNLLRGDKSTWLFVADYSRAESNNLETEDNQFAHLRYVHKMGGGQGLEVFAQVQRNRFQKLATRQLLGAGYRWDRSEATGPRRLFGVGVFREREELVTLADKENVWRGNFYATFNVPLDLARGSSLNFSAYVQPDIENFADLRSIAVAKFVVQLTDRLSIDFTLAYDHDSKPAFGIDAQNFRYSSGPTYTFKD
;
A
#
# COMPACT_ATOMS: atom_id res chain seq x y z
N MET A 1 -50.30 22.12 24.56
CA MET A 1 -49.74 20.76 24.88
C MET A 1 -49.34 20.12 23.59
N SER A 2 -48.08 20.28 23.23
CA SER A 2 -47.50 19.70 21.99
C SER A 2 -46.33 18.80 22.39
N TRP A 3 -46.45 17.53 22.06
CA TRP A 3 -45.45 16.50 22.31
C TRP A 3 -44.41 16.55 21.22
N ILE A 4 -43.20 16.90 21.59
CA ILE A 4 -42.02 16.84 20.69
C ILE A 4 -41.46 15.43 20.82
N ASN A 5 -41.64 14.63 19.78
CA ASN A 5 -40.99 13.33 19.64
C ASN A 5 -39.52 13.55 19.22
N PHE A 6 -38.59 13.31 20.13
CA PHE A 6 -37.19 13.16 19.84
C PHE A 6 -36.94 11.78 19.24
N ALA A 7 -36.77 11.72 17.92
CA ALA A 7 -36.27 10.53 17.24
C ALA A 7 -34.76 10.42 17.49
N TRP A 8 -34.34 9.44 18.26
CA TRP A 8 -32.94 9.05 18.40
C TRP A 8 -32.48 8.36 17.11
N LEU A 9 -31.74 9.07 16.30
CA LEU A 9 -30.93 8.49 15.20
C LEU A 9 -29.74 7.76 15.83
N THR A 10 -29.88 6.46 16.05
CA THR A 10 -28.74 5.57 16.32
C THR A 10 -27.91 5.46 15.06
N LEU A 11 -26.82 6.24 14.99
CA LEU A 11 -25.76 6.05 14.04
C LEU A 11 -25.04 4.74 14.39
N CYS A 12 -25.42 3.62 13.74
CA CYS A 12 -24.62 2.40 13.73
C CYS A 12 -23.35 2.70 12.97
N GLY A 13 -22.29 3.07 13.69
CA GLY A 13 -20.94 3.07 13.15
C GLY A 13 -20.55 1.63 12.83
N VAL A 14 -20.60 1.25 11.56
CA VAL A 14 -19.97 0.01 11.09
C VAL A 14 -18.47 0.26 11.17
N ALA A 15 -17.84 -0.19 12.25
CA ALA A 15 -16.40 -0.29 12.36
C ALA A 15 -15.97 -1.33 11.32
N LEU A 16 -15.53 -0.86 10.16
CA LEU A 16 -14.84 -1.70 9.17
C LEU A 16 -13.53 -2.15 9.81
N ILE A 17 -13.48 -3.41 10.22
CA ILE A 17 -12.25 -4.07 10.67
C ILE A 17 -11.36 -4.18 9.44
N TRP A 18 -10.44 -3.26 9.29
CA TRP A 18 -9.34 -3.39 8.36
C TRP A 18 -8.42 -4.49 8.91
N SER A 19 -8.62 -5.70 8.44
CA SER A 19 -7.59 -6.72 8.58
C SER A 19 -6.45 -6.27 7.68
N ALA A 20 -5.42 -5.66 8.24
CA ALA A 20 -4.17 -5.40 7.54
C ALA A 20 -3.55 -6.75 7.21
N SER A 21 -3.99 -7.32 6.09
CA SER A 21 -3.45 -8.59 5.61
C SER A 21 -2.03 -8.34 5.15
N ALA A 22 -1.13 -9.14 5.66
CA ALA A 22 0.26 -9.17 5.31
C ALA A 22 0.47 -9.17 3.79
N ARG A 23 1.20 -8.19 3.29
CA ARG A 23 1.51 -8.04 1.87
C ARG A 23 2.88 -8.62 1.59
N ALA A 24 2.99 -9.54 0.66
CA ALA A 24 4.30 -10.02 0.17
C ALA A 24 5.07 -8.86 -0.51
N ILE A 25 4.34 -7.96 -1.16
CA ILE A 25 4.83 -6.74 -1.79
C ILE A 25 3.88 -5.61 -1.41
N VAL A 26 4.40 -4.40 -1.15
CA VAL A 26 3.59 -3.21 -0.87
C VAL A 26 3.61 -2.27 -2.07
N ASP A 27 2.42 -1.83 -2.52
CA ASP A 27 2.33 -0.78 -3.54
C ASP A 27 2.64 0.58 -2.90
N VAL A 28 3.75 1.15 -3.33
CA VAL A 28 4.22 2.46 -2.85
C VAL A 28 3.96 3.58 -3.87
N HIS A 29 3.39 3.27 -5.03
CA HIS A 29 3.22 4.23 -6.12
C HIS A 29 1.90 5.00 -6.09
N GLU A 30 0.89 4.55 -5.34
CA GLU A 30 -0.37 5.28 -5.21
C GLU A 30 -0.13 6.75 -4.83
N GLN A 31 0.72 6.97 -3.84
CA GLN A 31 1.08 8.30 -3.35
C GLN A 31 1.80 9.14 -4.40
N TYR A 32 2.51 8.49 -5.32
CA TYR A 32 3.27 9.19 -6.35
C TYR A 32 2.36 10.02 -7.28
N PHE A 33 1.13 9.56 -7.52
CA PHE A 33 0.18 10.28 -8.36
C PHE A 33 -0.70 11.27 -7.59
N ALA A 34 -0.77 11.17 -6.27
CA ALA A 34 -1.60 12.03 -5.44
C ALA A 34 -1.11 13.49 -5.37
N ALA A 35 0.18 13.73 -5.64
CA ALA A 35 0.80 15.04 -5.44
C ALA A 35 1.10 15.78 -6.77
N PRO A 36 0.95 17.13 -6.83
CA PRO A 36 1.43 17.96 -7.94
C PRO A 36 2.93 17.85 -8.19
N GLU A 37 3.42 18.34 -9.36
CA GLU A 37 4.81 18.13 -9.80
C GLU A 37 5.90 18.73 -8.90
N SER A 38 5.67 19.77 -8.15
CA SER A 38 6.61 20.30 -7.17
C SER A 38 5.91 20.50 -5.84
N SER A 39 5.88 19.45 -5.02
CA SER A 39 5.10 19.45 -3.80
C SER A 39 5.72 18.58 -2.71
N LYS A 40 5.41 18.95 -1.49
CA LYS A 40 5.60 18.12 -0.31
C LYS A 40 4.24 17.57 0.09
N LEU A 41 4.11 16.26 0.14
CA LEU A 41 2.95 15.58 0.71
C LEU A 41 3.43 14.79 1.92
N SER A 42 2.80 15.00 3.06
CA SER A 42 3.05 14.21 4.27
C SER A 42 1.70 13.88 4.89
N SER A 43 1.46 12.60 5.08
CA SER A 43 0.28 12.11 5.81
C SER A 43 0.71 11.19 6.93
N TRP A 44 0.02 11.30 8.04
CA TRP A 44 0.17 10.46 9.21
C TRP A 44 -1.21 10.03 9.65
N SER A 45 -1.41 8.73 9.87
CA SER A 45 -2.59 8.22 10.54
C SER A 45 -2.18 7.44 11.79
N PHE A 46 -3.02 7.54 12.79
CA PHE A 46 -2.88 6.84 14.05
C PHE A 46 -4.26 6.36 14.46
N ASP A 47 -4.43 5.06 14.55
CA ASP A 47 -5.67 4.45 14.94
C ASP A 47 -5.48 3.60 16.18
N VAL A 48 -6.39 3.76 17.13
CA VAL A 48 -6.50 2.92 18.31
C VAL A 48 -7.95 2.48 18.45
N SER A 49 -8.17 1.20 18.51
CA SER A 49 -9.51 0.65 18.74
C SER A 49 -9.48 -0.42 19.81
N GLY A 50 -10.60 -0.60 20.51
CA GLY A 50 -10.73 -1.61 21.53
C GLY A 50 -12.20 -1.91 21.84
N ALA A 51 -12.44 -3.13 22.31
CA ALA A 51 -13.70 -3.59 22.85
C ALA A 51 -13.42 -4.48 24.06
N THR A 52 -14.30 -4.46 25.05
CA THR A 52 -14.25 -5.33 26.24
C THR A 52 -15.62 -5.92 26.49
N GLY A 53 -15.66 -7.11 27.06
CA GLY A 53 -16.91 -7.79 27.40
C GLY A 53 -16.95 -9.22 26.89
N ASN A 54 -17.89 -9.55 26.00
CA ASN A 54 -17.98 -10.89 25.43
C ASN A 54 -16.84 -11.19 24.43
N ASP A 55 -16.16 -10.16 23.97
CA ASP A 55 -15.07 -10.23 23.01
C ASP A 55 -14.09 -9.10 23.35
N ASP A 56 -12.93 -9.46 23.89
CA ASP A 56 -11.89 -8.50 24.22
C ASP A 56 -10.99 -8.30 23.02
N ARG A 57 -10.93 -7.06 22.50
CA ARG A 57 -10.09 -6.68 21.36
C ARG A 57 -9.34 -5.40 21.63
N GLN A 58 -8.10 -5.36 21.15
CA GLN A 58 -7.28 -4.16 21.12
C GLN A 58 -6.52 -4.12 19.81
N ALA A 59 -6.48 -2.96 19.17
CA ALA A 59 -5.68 -2.76 17.97
C ALA A 59 -5.06 -1.36 17.96
N VAL A 60 -3.84 -1.29 17.46
CA VAL A 60 -3.09 -0.05 17.22
C VAL A 60 -2.53 -0.11 15.82
N SER A 61 -2.69 0.96 15.06
CA SER A 61 -1.98 1.14 13.79
C SER A 61 -1.40 2.55 13.65
N ILE A 62 -0.25 2.63 13.02
CA ILE A 62 0.45 3.87 12.68
C ILE A 62 0.89 3.74 11.23
N GLU A 63 0.49 4.71 10.40
CA GLU A 63 0.87 4.73 9.00
C GLU A 63 1.39 6.13 8.63
N THR A 64 2.44 6.19 7.83
CA THR A 64 2.94 7.46 7.31
C THR A 64 3.37 7.34 5.87
N HIS A 65 2.99 8.35 5.08
CA HIS A 65 3.35 8.51 3.69
C HIS A 65 3.94 9.90 3.48
N ASN A 66 5.18 9.95 3.02
CA ASN A 66 5.88 11.20 2.80
C ASN A 66 6.45 11.21 1.39
N LEU A 67 6.06 12.20 0.60
CA LEU A 67 6.57 12.46 -0.73
C LEU A 67 7.17 13.85 -0.77
N LEU A 68 8.45 13.93 -1.13
CA LEU A 68 9.15 15.18 -1.39
C LEU A 68 9.60 15.19 -2.84
N ARG A 69 8.97 16.02 -3.65
CA ARG A 69 9.24 16.12 -5.08
C ARG A 69 9.88 17.47 -5.40
N GLY A 70 11.12 17.45 -5.83
CA GLY A 70 11.85 18.59 -6.36
C GLY A 70 12.05 18.51 -7.86
N ASP A 71 12.75 19.46 -8.43
CA ASP A 71 13.00 19.55 -9.89
C ASP A 71 13.78 18.35 -10.42
N LYS A 72 14.84 17.95 -9.72
CA LYS A 72 15.78 16.90 -10.15
C LYS A 72 15.63 15.60 -9.37
N SER A 73 14.84 15.58 -8.31
CA SER A 73 14.74 14.40 -7.46
C SER A 73 13.34 14.23 -6.86
N THR A 74 13.04 13.01 -6.50
CA THR A 74 11.84 12.67 -5.72
C THR A 74 12.25 11.69 -4.63
N TRP A 75 11.82 11.98 -3.40
CA TRP A 75 11.95 11.09 -2.26
C TRP A 75 10.56 10.59 -1.87
N LEU A 76 10.44 9.31 -1.65
CA LEU A 76 9.23 8.68 -1.13
C LEU A 76 9.61 7.86 0.10
N PHE A 77 8.95 8.11 1.21
CA PHE A 77 9.05 7.33 2.43
C PHE A 77 7.67 6.86 2.85
N VAL A 78 7.52 5.57 3.05
CA VAL A 78 6.29 4.93 3.54
C VAL A 78 6.67 4.06 4.72
N ALA A 79 5.94 4.15 5.81
CA ALA A 79 6.07 3.23 6.92
C ALA A 79 4.69 2.91 7.49
N ASP A 80 4.56 1.67 7.93
CA ASP A 80 3.36 1.10 8.54
C ASP A 80 3.74 0.23 9.74
N TYR A 81 3.00 0.37 10.81
CA TYR A 81 3.05 -0.50 11.97
C TYR A 81 1.62 -0.83 12.38
N SER A 82 1.31 -2.11 12.51
CA SER A 82 0.02 -2.52 13.03
C SER A 82 0.16 -3.72 13.97
N ARG A 83 -0.59 -3.67 15.06
CA ARG A 83 -0.68 -4.73 16.05
C ARG A 83 -2.12 -4.86 16.54
N ALA A 84 -2.61 -6.09 16.60
CA ALA A 84 -3.92 -6.39 17.17
C ALA A 84 -3.88 -7.64 18.03
N GLU A 85 -4.71 -7.63 19.07
CA GLU A 85 -4.95 -8.75 19.97
C GLU A 85 -6.46 -8.99 20.10
N SER A 86 -6.89 -10.24 20.18
CA SER A 86 -8.25 -10.64 20.45
C SER A 86 -8.25 -11.76 21.48
N ASN A 87 -8.97 -11.59 22.59
CA ASN A 87 -9.04 -12.54 23.69
C ASN A 87 -7.64 -13.00 24.20
N ASN A 88 -6.73 -12.05 24.39
CA ASN A 88 -5.31 -12.25 24.76
C ASN A 88 -4.48 -13.06 23.73
N LEU A 89 -4.97 -13.23 22.52
CA LEU A 89 -4.24 -13.81 21.42
C LEU A 89 -3.87 -12.71 20.43
N GLU A 90 -2.58 -12.61 20.12
CA GLU A 90 -2.12 -11.71 19.06
C GLU A 90 -2.70 -12.17 17.73
N THR A 91 -3.37 -11.26 17.02
CA THR A 91 -4.02 -11.51 15.73
C THR A 91 -3.39 -10.74 14.58
N GLU A 92 -2.56 -9.75 14.89
CA GLU A 92 -1.80 -8.97 13.92
C GLU A 92 -0.48 -8.49 14.53
N ASP A 93 0.62 -8.59 13.78
CA ASP A 93 1.92 -7.96 14.07
C ASP A 93 2.63 -7.74 12.72
N ASN A 94 2.49 -6.53 12.20
CA ASN A 94 3.05 -6.13 10.93
C ASN A 94 3.90 -4.87 11.09
N GLN A 95 5.06 -4.85 10.42
CA GLN A 95 5.96 -3.71 10.37
C GLN A 95 6.51 -3.60 8.95
N PHE A 96 6.46 -2.39 8.41
CA PHE A 96 6.92 -2.10 7.08
C PHE A 96 7.57 -0.72 7.04
N ALA A 97 8.68 -0.59 6.33
CA ALA A 97 9.25 0.70 5.96
C ALA A 97 9.89 0.61 4.58
N HIS A 98 9.64 1.61 3.74
CA HIS A 98 10.18 1.72 2.40
C HIS A 98 10.67 3.14 2.15
N LEU A 99 11.90 3.26 1.66
CA LEU A 99 12.50 4.51 1.22
C LEU A 99 12.91 4.38 -0.24
N ARG A 100 12.47 5.34 -1.08
CA ARG A 100 12.84 5.39 -2.49
C ARG A 100 13.34 6.79 -2.86
N TYR A 101 14.44 6.83 -3.56
CA TYR A 101 14.97 8.02 -4.20
C TYR A 101 14.91 7.87 -5.71
N VAL A 102 14.47 8.89 -6.41
CA VAL A 102 14.44 8.95 -7.87
C VAL A 102 15.20 10.17 -8.32
N HIS A 103 16.24 9.98 -9.13
CA HIS A 103 16.93 11.03 -9.85
C HIS A 103 16.29 11.22 -11.22
N LYS A 104 15.70 12.40 -11.47
CA LYS A 104 15.05 12.73 -12.75
C LYS A 104 16.10 13.10 -13.79
N MET A 105 16.08 12.45 -14.94
CA MET A 105 17.03 12.66 -16.03
C MET A 105 16.47 13.54 -17.17
N GLY A 106 15.20 13.98 -17.03
CA GLY A 106 14.48 14.70 -18.08
C GLY A 106 13.75 13.75 -19.04
N GLY A 107 12.81 14.31 -19.82
CA GLY A 107 11.99 13.53 -20.75
C GLY A 107 11.17 12.41 -20.11
N GLY A 108 10.81 12.54 -18.83
CA GLY A 108 10.10 11.54 -18.07
C GLY A 108 10.93 10.30 -17.72
N GLN A 109 12.24 10.38 -17.75
CA GLN A 109 13.16 9.30 -17.41
C GLN A 109 13.77 9.53 -16.03
N GLY A 110 14.08 8.45 -15.32
CA GLY A 110 14.73 8.54 -14.01
C GLY A 110 15.45 7.28 -13.60
N LEU A 111 16.50 7.46 -12.81
CA LEU A 111 17.15 6.38 -12.07
C LEU A 111 16.57 6.34 -10.67
N GLU A 112 16.33 5.15 -10.17
CA GLU A 112 15.80 4.96 -8.82
C GLU A 112 16.69 4.02 -8.01
N VAL A 113 16.75 4.30 -6.71
CA VAL A 113 17.29 3.39 -5.70
C VAL A 113 16.28 3.28 -4.58
N PHE A 114 16.15 2.11 -3.98
CA PHE A 114 15.22 1.89 -2.88
C PHE A 114 15.76 0.91 -1.86
N ALA A 115 15.30 1.09 -0.63
CA ALA A 115 15.49 0.16 0.47
C ALA A 115 14.15 -0.11 1.13
N GLN A 116 13.94 -1.35 1.58
CA GLN A 116 12.73 -1.77 2.28
C GLN A 116 13.07 -2.73 3.39
N VAL A 117 12.35 -2.64 4.49
CA VAL A 117 12.34 -3.65 5.55
C VAL A 117 10.90 -3.99 5.89
N GLN A 118 10.66 -5.26 6.12
CA GLN A 118 9.34 -5.79 6.44
C GLN A 118 9.45 -6.91 7.46
N ARG A 119 8.47 -6.98 8.36
CA ARG A 119 8.24 -8.08 9.29
C ARG A 119 6.75 -8.38 9.32
N ASN A 120 6.40 -9.67 9.37
CA ASN A 120 5.03 -10.09 9.55
C ASN A 120 4.94 -11.48 10.15
N ARG A 121 4.55 -11.55 11.42
CA ARG A 121 4.49 -12.83 12.17
C ARG A 121 3.45 -13.79 11.63
N PHE A 122 2.33 -13.26 11.10
CA PHE A 122 1.22 -14.08 10.60
C PHE A 122 1.52 -14.68 9.22
N GLN A 123 2.48 -14.10 8.49
CA GLN A 123 3.08 -14.72 7.30
C GLN A 123 4.35 -15.52 7.63
N LYS A 124 4.62 -15.74 8.91
CA LYS A 124 5.86 -16.39 9.37
C LYS A 124 7.13 -15.69 8.90
N LEU A 125 7.04 -14.41 8.56
CA LEU A 125 8.13 -13.57 8.11
C LEU A 125 8.77 -12.87 9.31
N ALA A 126 9.95 -13.36 9.74
CA ALA A 126 10.71 -12.71 10.80
C ALA A 126 11.32 -11.39 10.34
N THR A 127 11.89 -11.36 9.13
CA THR A 127 12.35 -10.14 8.47
C THR A 127 12.53 -10.38 6.98
N ARG A 128 12.24 -9.34 6.18
CA ARG A 128 12.60 -9.24 4.77
C ARG A 128 13.24 -7.88 4.52
N GLN A 129 14.41 -7.88 3.94
CA GLN A 129 15.15 -6.68 3.60
C GLN A 129 15.39 -6.66 2.10
N LEU A 130 15.11 -5.52 1.47
CA LEU A 130 15.33 -5.30 0.05
C LEU A 130 16.25 -4.09 -0.13
N LEU A 131 17.19 -4.20 -1.05
CA LEU A 131 17.98 -3.07 -1.53
C LEU A 131 18.11 -3.18 -3.04
N GLY A 132 17.64 -2.17 -3.76
CA GLY A 132 17.58 -2.24 -5.22
C GLY A 132 17.78 -0.92 -5.92
N ALA A 133 17.98 -1.06 -7.24
CA ALA A 133 18.07 0.05 -8.15
C ALA A 133 17.37 -0.28 -9.47
N GLY A 134 16.93 0.76 -10.17
CA GLY A 134 16.19 0.59 -11.41
C GLY A 134 16.17 1.83 -12.27
N TYR A 135 15.57 1.66 -13.41
CA TYR A 135 15.26 2.70 -14.36
C TYR A 135 13.76 2.81 -14.53
N ARG A 136 13.25 4.04 -14.62
CA ARG A 136 11.82 4.30 -14.76
C ARG A 136 11.51 5.27 -15.87
N TRP A 137 10.31 5.13 -16.44
CA TRP A 137 9.71 6.01 -17.42
C TRP A 137 8.40 6.55 -16.87
N ASP A 138 8.33 7.86 -16.69
CA ASP A 138 7.11 8.58 -16.38
C ASP A 138 6.56 9.16 -17.70
N ARG A 139 5.39 8.70 -18.10
CA ARG A 139 4.65 9.11 -19.31
C ARG A 139 3.33 9.75 -18.91
N SER A 140 3.38 10.58 -17.89
CA SER A 140 2.22 11.30 -17.38
C SER A 140 1.88 12.49 -18.26
N GLU A 141 0.61 12.66 -18.53
CA GLU A 141 0.05 13.82 -19.18
C GLU A 141 -0.40 14.85 -18.14
N ALA A 142 -0.28 16.14 -18.41
CA ALA A 142 -0.60 17.19 -17.44
C ALA A 142 -2.07 17.16 -16.99
N THR A 143 -2.99 16.83 -17.90
CA THR A 143 -4.45 16.78 -17.65
C THR A 143 -5.07 15.43 -18.01
N GLY A 144 -4.27 14.44 -18.33
CA GLY A 144 -4.71 13.14 -18.81
C GLY A 144 -4.22 11.97 -17.96
N PRO A 145 -4.21 10.77 -18.55
CA PRO A 145 -3.71 9.58 -17.88
C PRO A 145 -2.26 9.71 -17.48
N ARG A 146 -1.93 9.26 -16.27
CA ARG A 146 -0.56 9.15 -15.77
C ARG A 146 -0.12 7.71 -15.89
N ARG A 147 1.10 7.49 -16.39
CA ARG A 147 1.65 6.17 -16.66
C ARG A 147 3.09 6.11 -16.18
N LEU A 148 3.38 5.14 -15.35
CA LEU A 148 4.71 4.93 -14.81
C LEU A 148 5.12 3.48 -15.05
N PHE A 149 6.29 3.29 -15.65
CA PHE A 149 6.87 1.97 -15.87
C PHE A 149 8.27 1.94 -15.24
N GLY A 150 8.65 0.80 -14.73
CA GLY A 150 10.01 0.64 -14.22
C GLY A 150 10.54 -0.77 -14.41
N VAL A 151 11.87 -0.82 -14.55
CA VAL A 151 12.64 -2.06 -14.60
C VAL A 151 13.86 -1.91 -13.72
N GLY A 152 14.17 -2.93 -12.96
CA GLY A 152 15.30 -2.89 -12.05
C GLY A 152 15.66 -4.26 -11.50
N VAL A 153 16.58 -4.25 -10.55
CA VAL A 153 16.99 -5.42 -9.79
C VAL A 153 17.11 -5.06 -8.32
N PHE A 154 16.92 -6.01 -7.45
CA PHE A 154 17.18 -5.85 -6.02
C PHE A 154 17.75 -7.11 -5.40
N ARG A 155 18.52 -6.91 -4.33
CA ARG A 155 18.91 -7.97 -3.43
C ARG A 155 17.85 -8.12 -2.37
N GLU A 156 17.35 -9.33 -2.20
CA GLU A 156 16.43 -9.72 -1.14
C GLU A 156 17.16 -10.60 -0.13
N ARG A 157 16.96 -10.29 1.14
CA ARG A 157 17.32 -11.16 2.25
C ARG A 157 16.06 -11.41 3.08
N GLU A 158 15.69 -12.68 3.17
CA GLU A 158 14.51 -13.12 3.90
C GLU A 158 14.89 -14.08 5.01
N GLU A 159 14.22 -13.98 6.14
CA GLU A 159 14.34 -14.86 7.29
C GLU A 159 12.92 -15.21 7.77
N LEU A 160 12.60 -16.49 7.83
CA LEU A 160 11.33 -17.00 8.31
C LEU A 160 11.38 -17.35 9.79
N VAL A 161 10.25 -17.22 10.52
CA VAL A 161 10.16 -17.47 11.97
C VAL A 161 10.39 -18.95 12.30
N THR A 162 10.00 -19.86 11.41
CA THR A 162 9.97 -21.32 11.68
C THR A 162 11.10 -22.11 11.05
N LEU A 163 11.89 -21.51 10.18
CA LEU A 163 13.01 -22.16 9.51
C LEU A 163 14.27 -21.35 9.76
N ALA A 164 15.35 -22.01 10.16
CA ALA A 164 16.67 -21.39 10.24
C ALA A 164 17.21 -20.94 8.87
N ASP A 165 16.43 -21.14 7.83
CA ASP A 165 16.80 -20.86 6.45
C ASP A 165 16.71 -19.35 6.19
N LYS A 166 17.86 -18.79 5.84
CA LYS A 166 17.99 -17.42 5.35
C LYS A 166 18.10 -17.49 3.85
N GLU A 167 17.09 -16.97 3.19
CA GLU A 167 17.13 -16.81 1.75
C GLU A 167 17.80 -15.48 1.40
N ASN A 168 18.63 -15.50 0.35
CA ASN A 168 19.38 -14.34 -0.09
C ASN A 168 19.55 -14.39 -1.61
N VAL A 169 18.59 -13.79 -2.31
CA VAL A 169 18.42 -13.90 -3.76
C VAL A 169 18.47 -12.56 -4.46
N TRP A 170 18.77 -12.58 -5.75
CA TRP A 170 18.60 -11.43 -6.64
C TRP A 170 17.27 -11.56 -7.38
N ARG A 171 16.44 -10.52 -7.32
CA ARG A 171 15.19 -10.48 -8.06
C ARG A 171 15.19 -9.37 -9.11
N GLY A 172 14.60 -9.67 -10.26
CA GLY A 172 14.13 -8.66 -11.18
C GLY A 172 13.00 -7.86 -10.54
N ASN A 173 12.85 -6.60 -10.95
CA ASN A 173 11.74 -5.74 -10.52
C ASN A 173 11.13 -5.08 -11.75
N PHE A 174 9.96 -5.53 -12.13
CA PHE A 174 9.20 -4.96 -13.25
C PHE A 174 7.91 -4.40 -12.69
N TYR A 175 7.58 -3.15 -13.00
CA TYR A 175 6.32 -2.58 -12.56
C TYR A 175 5.70 -1.65 -13.58
N ALA A 176 4.38 -1.57 -13.52
CA ALA A 176 3.58 -0.61 -14.26
C ALA A 176 2.51 -0.03 -13.32
N THR A 177 2.36 1.29 -13.37
CA THR A 177 1.34 2.01 -12.60
C THR A 177 0.60 2.99 -13.51
N PHE A 178 -0.71 3.01 -13.40
CA PHE A 178 -1.60 3.84 -14.19
C PHE A 178 -2.54 4.60 -13.26
N ASN A 179 -2.73 5.89 -13.53
CA ASN A 179 -3.82 6.67 -12.96
C ASN A 179 -4.63 7.23 -14.14
N VAL A 180 -5.86 6.80 -14.28
CA VAL A 180 -6.76 7.17 -15.37
C VAL A 180 -7.91 7.99 -14.80
N PRO A 181 -7.98 9.31 -15.08
CA PRO A 181 -9.16 10.10 -14.76
C PRO A 181 -10.34 9.60 -15.59
N LEU A 182 -11.46 9.26 -14.94
CA LEU A 182 -12.67 8.76 -15.57
C LEU A 182 -13.68 9.89 -15.83
N ASP A 183 -13.70 10.85 -14.90
CA ASP A 183 -14.49 12.08 -15.03
C ASP A 183 -13.65 13.24 -14.48
N LEU A 184 -13.05 14.00 -15.38
CA LEU A 184 -12.20 15.14 -15.03
C LEU A 184 -12.97 16.25 -14.28
N ALA A 185 -14.25 16.41 -14.57
CA ALA A 185 -15.07 17.43 -13.92
C ALA A 185 -15.42 17.08 -12.47
N ARG A 186 -15.54 15.79 -12.15
CA ARG A 186 -15.92 15.30 -10.82
C ARG A 186 -14.77 14.71 -10.03
N GLY A 187 -13.64 14.37 -10.68
CA GLY A 187 -12.46 13.82 -10.01
C GLY A 187 -12.51 12.31 -9.77
N SER A 188 -13.43 11.58 -10.42
CA SER A 188 -13.43 10.12 -10.39
C SER A 188 -12.22 9.57 -11.15
N SER A 189 -11.60 8.51 -10.62
CA SER A 189 -10.37 7.94 -11.20
C SER A 189 -10.24 6.45 -10.96
N LEU A 190 -9.45 5.79 -11.82
CA LEU A 190 -8.96 4.44 -11.64
C LEU A 190 -7.43 4.49 -11.47
N ASN A 191 -6.94 3.97 -10.35
CA ASN A 191 -5.53 3.72 -10.12
C ASN A 191 -5.28 2.23 -10.25
N PHE A 192 -4.25 1.84 -10.98
CA PHE A 192 -3.84 0.47 -11.15
C PHE A 192 -2.32 0.37 -11.02
N SER A 193 -1.83 -0.57 -10.22
CA SER A 193 -0.42 -0.88 -10.08
C SER A 193 -0.21 -2.38 -10.18
N ALA A 194 0.82 -2.78 -10.91
CA ALA A 194 1.26 -4.17 -10.97
C ALA A 194 2.78 -4.28 -10.86
N TYR A 195 3.24 -5.29 -10.14
CA TYR A 195 4.65 -5.64 -9.98
C TYR A 195 4.84 -7.11 -10.27
N VAL A 196 5.96 -7.43 -10.91
CA VAL A 196 6.40 -8.81 -11.18
C VAL A 196 7.88 -8.90 -10.81
N GLN A 197 8.21 -9.82 -9.91
CA GLN A 197 9.52 -9.91 -9.27
C GLN A 197 10.05 -11.35 -9.28
N PRO A 198 10.53 -11.84 -10.44
CA PRO A 198 11.15 -13.16 -10.53
C PRO A 198 12.52 -13.17 -9.84
N ASP A 199 12.89 -14.31 -9.26
CA ASP A 199 14.28 -14.61 -8.95
C ASP A 199 15.05 -14.77 -10.27
N ILE A 200 16.19 -14.06 -10.42
CA ILE A 200 16.94 -14.05 -11.68
C ILE A 200 17.70 -15.36 -11.93
N GLU A 201 17.94 -16.17 -10.89
CA GLU A 201 18.57 -17.48 -11.00
C GLU A 201 17.53 -18.60 -11.19
N ASN A 202 16.27 -18.36 -10.75
CA ASN A 202 15.19 -19.33 -10.85
C ASN A 202 13.85 -18.63 -11.13
N PHE A 203 13.54 -18.42 -12.41
CA PHE A 203 12.31 -17.73 -12.83
C PHE A 203 10.99 -18.41 -12.38
N ALA A 204 11.05 -19.67 -11.91
CA ALA A 204 9.89 -20.32 -11.31
C ALA A 204 9.57 -19.77 -9.91
N ASP A 205 10.55 -19.13 -9.26
CA ASP A 205 10.35 -18.36 -8.04
C ASP A 205 9.93 -16.94 -8.40
N LEU A 206 8.65 -16.70 -8.32
CA LEU A 206 8.00 -15.49 -8.77
C LEU A 206 7.13 -14.88 -7.67
N ARG A 207 7.31 -13.59 -7.41
CA ARG A 207 6.37 -12.79 -6.62
C ARG A 207 5.69 -11.77 -7.51
N SER A 208 4.41 -11.55 -7.29
CA SER A 208 3.66 -10.51 -8.00
C SER A 208 2.59 -9.89 -7.12
N ILE A 209 2.24 -8.66 -7.43
CA ILE A 209 1.11 -7.94 -6.85
C ILE A 209 0.39 -7.17 -7.95
N ALA A 210 -0.93 -7.10 -7.84
CA ALA A 210 -1.75 -6.16 -8.60
C ALA A 210 -2.72 -5.47 -7.65
N VAL A 211 -2.81 -4.15 -7.73
CA VAL A 211 -3.74 -3.32 -6.96
C VAL A 211 -4.53 -2.46 -7.92
N ALA A 212 -5.85 -2.50 -7.81
CA ALA A 212 -6.76 -1.61 -8.53
C ALA A 212 -7.58 -0.82 -7.50
N LYS A 213 -7.53 0.51 -7.56
CA LYS A 213 -8.34 1.40 -6.73
C LYS A 213 -9.22 2.27 -7.62
N PHE A 214 -10.49 2.14 -7.44
CA PHE A 214 -11.52 2.87 -8.13
C PHE A 214 -12.11 3.92 -7.19
N VAL A 215 -11.98 5.20 -7.54
CA VAL A 215 -12.51 6.34 -6.79
C VAL A 215 -13.69 6.91 -7.53
N VAL A 216 -14.87 6.86 -6.94
CA VAL A 216 -16.08 7.47 -7.47
C VAL A 216 -16.39 8.73 -6.70
N GLN A 217 -16.17 9.88 -7.30
CA GLN A 217 -16.48 11.18 -6.69
C GLN A 217 -17.98 11.44 -6.81
N LEU A 218 -18.68 11.51 -5.68
CA LEU A 218 -20.12 11.77 -5.62
C LEU A 218 -20.42 13.26 -5.53
N THR A 219 -19.61 14.00 -4.74
CA THR A 219 -19.67 15.46 -4.59
C THR A 219 -18.23 16.00 -4.46
N ASP A 220 -18.04 17.31 -4.41
CA ASP A 220 -16.72 17.91 -4.22
C ASP A 220 -16.02 17.48 -2.90
N ARG A 221 -16.76 16.89 -1.98
CA ARG A 221 -16.28 16.51 -0.64
C ARG A 221 -16.47 15.03 -0.31
N LEU A 222 -17.30 14.30 -1.05
CA LEU A 222 -17.64 12.91 -0.78
C LEU A 222 -17.27 12.03 -1.96
N SER A 223 -16.49 10.99 -1.71
CA SER A 223 -16.21 9.90 -2.64
C SER A 223 -16.51 8.53 -2.03
N ILE A 224 -16.60 7.53 -2.88
CA ILE A 224 -16.59 6.11 -2.50
C ILE A 224 -15.37 5.48 -3.16
N ASP A 225 -14.56 4.82 -2.37
CA ASP A 225 -13.36 4.12 -2.83
C ASP A 225 -13.61 2.61 -2.84
N PHE A 226 -13.20 1.93 -3.91
CA PHE A 226 -13.18 0.48 -4.03
C PHE A 226 -11.75 0.05 -4.32
N THR A 227 -11.19 -0.80 -3.49
CA THR A 227 -9.84 -1.33 -3.68
C THR A 227 -9.89 -2.84 -3.82
N LEU A 228 -9.23 -3.34 -4.85
CA LEU A 228 -8.96 -4.75 -5.08
C LEU A 228 -7.46 -4.95 -5.05
N ALA A 229 -6.98 -5.91 -4.29
CA ALA A 229 -5.56 -6.26 -4.24
C ALA A 229 -5.39 -7.77 -4.36
N TYR A 230 -4.50 -8.16 -5.23
CA TYR A 230 -4.08 -9.55 -5.45
C TYR A 230 -2.58 -9.64 -5.25
N ASP A 231 -2.13 -10.60 -4.48
CA ASP A 231 -0.72 -10.94 -4.34
C ASP A 231 -0.49 -12.45 -4.52
N HIS A 232 0.63 -12.76 -5.11
CA HIS A 232 1.08 -14.12 -5.36
C HIS A 232 2.55 -14.28 -4.97
N ASP A 233 2.84 -15.36 -4.28
CA ASP A 233 4.20 -15.84 -3.97
C ASP A 233 4.26 -17.32 -4.36
N SER A 234 5.10 -17.68 -5.31
CA SER A 234 5.23 -19.07 -5.78
C SER A 234 5.93 -19.99 -4.77
N LYS A 235 6.63 -19.41 -3.78
CA LYS A 235 7.31 -20.13 -2.69
C LYS A 235 6.94 -19.56 -1.33
N PRO A 236 5.68 -19.62 -0.92
CA PRO A 236 5.27 -19.11 0.37
C PRO A 236 5.86 -19.93 1.52
N ALA A 237 5.96 -19.36 2.72
CA ALA A 237 6.32 -20.11 3.91
C ALA A 237 5.33 -21.27 4.14
N PHE A 238 5.83 -22.37 4.69
CA PHE A 238 5.00 -23.55 4.95
C PHE A 238 3.71 -23.22 5.70
N GLY A 239 2.56 -23.60 5.15
CA GLY A 239 1.23 -23.33 5.70
C GLY A 239 0.74 -21.89 5.47
N ILE A 240 1.36 -21.14 4.56
CA ILE A 240 0.86 -19.86 4.06
C ILE A 240 0.39 -20.06 2.63
N ASP A 241 -0.75 -19.45 2.28
CA ASP A 241 -1.31 -19.52 0.95
C ASP A 241 -0.44 -18.78 -0.08
N ALA A 242 -0.30 -19.38 -1.26
CA ALA A 242 0.46 -18.80 -2.36
C ALA A 242 -0.22 -17.58 -2.99
N GLN A 243 -1.51 -17.43 -2.79
CA GLN A 243 -2.32 -16.37 -3.40
C GLN A 243 -3.24 -15.75 -2.36
N ASN A 244 -3.32 -14.43 -2.36
CA ASN A 244 -4.27 -13.70 -1.53
C ASN A 244 -5.02 -12.68 -2.38
N PHE A 245 -6.32 -12.64 -2.20
CA PHE A 245 -7.19 -11.66 -2.80
C PHE A 245 -7.88 -10.87 -1.69
N ARG A 246 -7.77 -9.56 -1.75
CA ARG A 246 -8.37 -8.65 -0.77
C ARG A 246 -9.20 -7.62 -1.49
N TYR A 247 -10.28 -7.22 -0.87
CA TYR A 247 -11.10 -6.11 -1.35
C TYR A 247 -11.54 -5.27 -0.16
N SER A 248 -11.70 -3.99 -0.40
CA SER A 248 -12.26 -3.04 0.55
C SER A 248 -13.07 -1.98 -0.18
N SER A 249 -14.05 -1.43 0.49
CA SER A 249 -14.74 -0.24 0.00
C SER A 249 -15.19 0.61 1.19
N GLY A 250 -15.23 1.93 1.00
CA GLY A 250 -15.67 2.85 2.03
C GLY A 250 -15.88 4.26 1.50
N PRO A 251 -16.68 5.07 2.19
CA PRO A 251 -16.82 6.48 1.88
C PRO A 251 -15.61 7.25 2.41
N THR A 252 -15.15 8.23 1.63
CA THR A 252 -14.16 9.22 2.03
C THR A 252 -14.79 10.60 1.99
N TYR A 253 -14.75 11.33 3.10
CA TYR A 253 -15.20 12.71 3.16
C TYR A 253 -14.01 13.64 3.35
N THR A 254 -13.82 14.59 2.44
CA THR A 254 -12.72 15.55 2.47
C THR A 254 -13.21 16.90 2.98
N PHE A 255 -12.65 17.37 4.09
CA PHE A 255 -12.85 18.71 4.59
C PHE A 255 -11.97 19.66 3.76
N LYS A 256 -12.59 20.57 3.03
CA LYS A 256 -11.90 21.67 2.32
C LYS A 256 -12.31 22.97 3.00
N ASP A 257 -11.32 23.76 3.37
CA ASP A 257 -11.51 25.15 3.80
C ASP A 257 -11.83 26.03 2.59
#